data_efbd5d3370e4cc63f6175aff4fae2a75
#
_entry.id   efbd5d3370e4cc63f6175aff4fae2a75
#
_cell.length_a   1.000
_cell.length_b   1.000
_cell.length_c   1.000
_cell.angle_alpha   90.00
_cell.angle_beta   90.00
_cell.angle_gamma   90.00
#
_symmetry.space_group_name_H-M   'P 1'
#
loop_
_entity.id
_entity.type
_entity.pdbx_description
1 polymer ?
#
loop_
_entity_poly.entity_id
_entity_poly.type
_entity_poly.pdbx_seq_one_letter_code
_entity_poly.pdbx_strand_id
1 'polypeptide(L)'
;MLPDGSSSEATPPESSLSTDIIVLEALLEAERDGVAAMNEVIFILRLEIMQLAARIMQATQELEEVRMLHLKTEEVLLFLLSEAQGNPGSSLDTS
;
A
#
# COMPACT_ATOMS: atom_id res chain seq x y z
N MET A 1 -50.76 49.98 4.32
CA MET A 1 -49.62 50.12 3.60
C MET A 1 -48.54 49.27 4.10
N LEU A 2 -48.18 49.44 5.24
CA LEU A 2 -47.07 48.68 5.76
C LEU A 2 -47.27 47.19 5.73
N PRO A 3 -48.41 46.67 6.00
CA PRO A 3 -48.60 45.22 5.95
C PRO A 3 -48.32 44.67 4.58
N ASP A 4 -48.63 45.41 3.56
CA ASP A 4 -48.40 44.94 2.23
C ASP A 4 -46.89 44.80 1.96
N GLY A 5 -46.14 45.78 2.43
CA GLY A 5 -44.72 45.72 2.26
C GLY A 5 -44.11 44.53 2.96
N SER A 6 -44.61 44.28 4.12
CA SER A 6 -44.10 43.12 4.89
C SER A 6 -44.39 41.86 4.17
N SER A 7 -45.55 41.70 3.63
CA SER A 7 -45.92 40.51 2.91
C SER A 7 -45.03 40.30 1.73
N SER A 8 -44.77 41.37 1.00
CA SER A 8 -43.90 41.28 -0.17
C SER A 8 -42.52 40.79 0.23
N GLU A 9 -42.05 41.28 1.33
CA GLU A 9 -40.72 40.93 1.76
C GLU A 9 -40.66 39.48 2.19
N ALA A 10 -41.74 38.96 2.70
CA ALA A 10 -41.75 37.58 3.13
C ALA A 10 -41.67 36.59 1.97
N THR A 11 -42.25 36.93 0.86
CA THR A 11 -42.29 36.04 -0.29
C THR A 11 -40.93 35.69 -0.86
N PRO A 12 -40.04 36.67 -1.12
CA PRO A 12 -38.74 36.33 -1.68
C PRO A 12 -37.91 35.37 -0.85
N PRO A 13 -37.94 35.44 0.48
CA PRO A 13 -37.17 34.49 1.27
C PRO A 13 -37.52 33.03 1.04
N GLU A 14 -38.77 32.75 0.78
CA GLU A 14 -39.19 31.37 0.50
C GLU A 14 -38.59 30.86 -0.80
N SER A 15 -38.59 31.68 -1.81
CA SER A 15 -37.99 31.36 -3.07
C SER A 15 -36.50 31.16 -2.92
N SER A 16 -35.89 32.03 -2.17
CA SER A 16 -34.46 31.93 -1.88
C SER A 16 -34.13 30.65 -1.14
N LEU A 17 -34.96 30.32 -0.18
CA LEU A 17 -34.75 29.11 0.58
C LEU A 17 -34.81 27.85 -0.29
N SER A 18 -35.78 27.84 -1.22
CA SER A 18 -35.88 26.73 -2.16
C SER A 18 -34.65 26.60 -3.01
N THR A 19 -34.13 27.71 -3.51
CA THR A 19 -32.95 27.73 -4.31
C THR A 19 -31.74 27.28 -3.48
N ASP A 20 -31.67 27.78 -2.25
CA ASP A 20 -30.58 27.42 -1.34
C ASP A 20 -30.57 25.92 -1.03
N ILE A 21 -31.74 25.37 -0.84
CA ILE A 21 -31.86 23.94 -0.59
C ILE A 21 -31.35 23.14 -1.77
N ILE A 22 -31.72 23.53 -2.97
CA ILE A 22 -31.25 22.86 -4.19
C ILE A 22 -29.75 22.93 -4.30
N VAL A 23 -29.18 24.12 -4.04
CA VAL A 23 -27.73 24.28 -4.09
C VAL A 23 -27.05 23.40 -3.03
N LEU A 24 -27.59 23.41 -1.83
CA LEU A 24 -27.02 22.61 -0.74
C LEU A 24 -27.09 21.12 -1.03
N GLU A 25 -28.21 20.69 -1.62
CA GLU A 25 -28.34 19.29 -2.01
C GLU A 25 -27.33 18.90 -3.07
N ALA A 26 -27.12 19.79 -4.04
CA ALA A 26 -26.13 19.53 -5.08
C ALA A 26 -24.73 19.46 -4.49
N LEU A 27 -24.42 20.36 -3.56
CA LEU A 27 -23.11 20.35 -2.90
C LEU A 27 -22.92 19.11 -2.07
N LEU A 28 -23.98 18.69 -1.39
CA LEU A 28 -23.91 17.48 -0.57
C LEU A 28 -23.65 16.24 -1.44
N GLU A 29 -24.33 16.19 -2.57
CA GLU A 29 -24.15 15.08 -3.50
C GLU A 29 -22.73 15.06 -4.06
N ALA A 30 -22.22 16.24 -4.43
CA ALA A 30 -20.85 16.34 -4.91
C ALA A 30 -19.86 15.89 -3.85
N GLU A 31 -20.12 16.24 -2.60
CA GLU A 31 -19.27 15.83 -1.49
C GLU A 31 -19.30 14.32 -1.30
N ARG A 32 -20.48 13.74 -1.39
CA ARG A 32 -20.60 12.29 -1.29
C ARG A 32 -19.88 11.56 -2.41
N ASP A 33 -19.97 12.11 -3.62
CA ASP A 33 -19.26 11.54 -4.75
C ASP A 33 -17.76 11.64 -4.54
N GLY A 34 -17.30 12.75 -4.00
CA GLY A 34 -15.89 12.94 -3.70
C GLY A 34 -15.39 11.93 -2.66
N VAL A 35 -16.20 11.72 -1.63
CA VAL A 35 -15.84 10.74 -0.59
C VAL A 35 -15.81 9.34 -1.16
N ALA A 36 -16.78 9.01 -2.02
CA ALA A 36 -16.82 7.70 -2.64
C ALA A 36 -15.60 7.49 -3.52
N ALA A 37 -15.21 8.51 -4.28
CA ALA A 37 -14.02 8.42 -5.13
C ALA A 37 -12.76 8.24 -4.29
N MET A 38 -12.66 8.97 -3.18
CA MET A 38 -11.52 8.83 -2.28
C MET A 38 -11.45 7.45 -1.67
N ASN A 39 -12.59 6.91 -1.27
CA ASN A 39 -12.64 5.56 -0.70
C ASN A 39 -12.18 4.52 -1.71
N GLU A 40 -12.55 4.73 -2.97
CA GLU A 40 -12.12 3.84 -4.03
C GLU A 40 -10.61 3.88 -4.21
N VAL A 41 -10.04 5.07 -4.20
CA VAL A 41 -8.58 5.24 -4.30
C VAL A 41 -7.89 4.57 -3.11
N ILE A 42 -8.43 4.76 -1.92
CA ILE A 42 -7.89 4.12 -0.72
C ILE A 42 -7.91 2.61 -0.84
N PHE A 43 -8.99 2.07 -1.37
CA PHE A 43 -9.13 0.63 -1.56
C PHE A 43 -8.06 0.11 -2.52
N ILE A 44 -7.88 0.81 -3.63
CA ILE A 44 -6.88 0.43 -4.64
C ILE A 44 -5.48 0.50 -4.05
N LEU A 45 -5.20 1.57 -3.29
CA LEU A 45 -3.89 1.72 -2.67
C LEU A 45 -3.62 0.61 -1.67
N ARG A 46 -4.64 0.21 -0.92
CA ARG A 46 -4.48 -0.90 0.02
C ARG A 46 -4.16 -2.20 -0.68
N LEU A 47 -4.82 -2.44 -1.81
CA LEU A 47 -4.51 -3.63 -2.61
C LEU A 47 -3.08 -3.59 -3.12
N GLU A 48 -2.63 -2.43 -3.57
CA GLU A 48 -1.26 -2.28 -4.04
C GLU A 48 -0.27 -2.53 -2.92
N ILE A 49 -0.56 -2.01 -1.74
CA ILE A 49 0.30 -2.24 -0.58
C ILE A 49 0.38 -3.72 -0.26
N MET A 50 -0.75 -4.41 -0.30
CA MET A 50 -0.77 -5.85 -0.05
C MET A 50 0.06 -6.62 -1.06
N GLN A 51 -0.04 -6.22 -2.34
CA GLN A 51 0.73 -6.87 -3.39
C GLN A 51 2.22 -6.62 -3.22
N LEU A 52 2.58 -5.39 -2.86
CA LEU A 52 3.98 -5.05 -2.62
C LEU A 52 4.52 -5.81 -1.41
N ALA A 53 3.72 -5.91 -0.36
CA ALA A 53 4.11 -6.65 0.83
C ALA A 53 4.37 -8.13 0.49
N ALA A 54 3.51 -8.70 -0.35
CA ALA A 54 3.68 -10.09 -0.79
C ALA A 54 4.97 -10.25 -1.59
N ARG A 55 5.27 -9.28 -2.46
CA ARG A 55 6.51 -9.33 -3.23
C ARG A 55 7.73 -9.22 -2.33
N ILE A 56 7.65 -8.36 -1.33
CA ILE A 56 8.76 -8.22 -0.37
C ILE A 56 8.96 -9.52 0.38
N MET A 57 7.89 -10.16 0.81
CA MET A 57 8.00 -11.44 1.49
C MET A 57 8.65 -12.49 0.61
N GLN A 58 8.23 -12.56 -0.64
CA GLN A 58 8.78 -13.51 -1.59
C GLN A 58 10.26 -13.23 -1.84
N ALA A 59 10.62 -11.97 -2.05
CA ALA A 59 12.00 -11.60 -2.26
C ALA A 59 12.86 -11.91 -1.05
N THR A 60 12.32 -11.70 0.13
CA THR A 60 13.01 -12.01 1.37
C THR A 60 13.25 -13.51 1.50
N GLN A 61 12.26 -14.31 1.14
CA GLN A 61 12.41 -15.76 1.16
C GLN A 61 13.47 -16.22 0.17
N GLU A 62 13.44 -15.67 -1.03
CA GLU A 62 14.43 -16.02 -2.04
C GLU A 62 15.83 -15.64 -1.60
N LEU A 63 15.95 -14.48 -0.97
CA LEU A 63 17.23 -14.03 -0.44
C LEU A 63 17.72 -14.96 0.64
N GLU A 64 16.82 -15.41 1.50
CA GLU A 64 17.16 -16.34 2.57
C GLU A 64 17.62 -17.68 2.01
N GLU A 65 16.97 -18.16 0.96
CA GLU A 65 17.35 -19.38 0.29
C GLU A 65 18.74 -19.27 -0.32
N VAL A 66 19.02 -18.14 -0.96
CA VAL A 66 20.34 -17.92 -1.54
C VAL A 66 21.39 -17.85 -0.44
N ARG A 67 21.05 -17.22 0.67
CA ARG A 67 21.99 -17.14 1.80
C ARG A 67 22.28 -18.51 2.36
N MET A 68 21.25 -19.33 2.53
CA MET A 68 21.43 -20.69 3.04
C MET A 68 22.27 -21.53 2.10
N LEU A 69 22.02 -21.36 0.79
CA LEU A 69 22.78 -22.07 -0.23
C LEU A 69 24.24 -21.63 -0.19
N HIS A 70 24.46 -20.34 -0.02
CA HIS A 70 25.81 -19.79 0.08
C HIS A 70 26.55 -20.34 1.29
N LEU A 71 25.86 -20.39 2.43
CA LEU A 71 26.45 -20.94 3.65
C LEU A 71 26.80 -22.40 3.47
N LYS A 72 25.93 -23.16 2.82
CA LYS A 72 26.18 -24.57 2.56
C LYS A 72 27.38 -24.76 1.66
N THR A 73 27.48 -23.94 0.63
CA THR A 73 28.62 -23.98 -0.28
C THR A 73 29.90 -23.68 0.48
N GLU A 74 29.85 -22.68 1.34
CA GLU A 74 30.99 -22.30 2.17
C GLU A 74 31.39 -23.45 3.09
N GLU A 75 30.43 -24.11 3.69
CA GLU A 75 30.70 -25.23 4.54
C GLU A 75 31.39 -26.37 3.80
N VAL A 76 30.90 -26.65 2.60
CA VAL A 76 31.49 -27.70 1.76
C VAL A 76 32.90 -27.33 1.38
N LEU A 77 33.13 -26.10 1.00
CA LEU A 77 34.47 -25.65 0.63
C LEU A 77 35.41 -25.70 1.80
N LEU A 78 34.94 -25.30 2.99
CA LEU A 78 35.77 -25.38 4.18
C LEU A 78 36.07 -26.82 4.56
N PHE A 79 35.11 -27.70 4.39
CA PHE A 79 35.30 -29.12 4.64
C PHE A 79 36.36 -29.68 3.70
N LEU A 80 36.22 -29.38 2.42
CA LEU A 80 37.18 -29.86 1.42
C LEU A 80 38.58 -29.32 1.66
N LEU A 81 38.66 -28.06 2.06
CA LEU A 81 39.94 -27.45 2.39
C LEU A 81 40.54 -28.13 3.60
N SER A 82 39.73 -28.39 4.60
CA SER A 82 40.16 -29.07 5.82
C SER A 82 40.66 -30.48 5.51
N GLU A 83 39.94 -31.17 4.62
CA GLU A 83 40.36 -32.51 4.20
C GLU A 83 41.71 -32.48 3.51
N ALA A 84 41.85 -31.51 2.61
CA ALA A 84 43.10 -31.36 1.87
C ALA A 84 44.27 -31.07 2.83
N GLN A 85 44.03 -30.26 3.82
CA GLN A 85 45.05 -29.88 4.80
C GLN A 85 45.24 -30.96 5.83
N GLY A 86 44.18 -31.67 6.14
CA GLY A 86 44.27 -32.75 7.12
C GLY A 86 44.99 -33.96 6.59
N ASN A 87 45.07 -34.12 5.29
CA ASN A 87 45.78 -35.24 4.67
C ASN A 87 46.99 -34.83 3.85
N PRO A 88 47.70 -33.84 4.27
CA PRO A 88 48.86 -33.44 3.48
C PRO A 88 49.95 -34.50 3.57
N GLY A 89 50.06 -35.14 4.70
CA GLY A 89 51.02 -36.19 4.89
C GLY A 89 50.78 -37.35 3.94
N SER A 90 49.57 -37.78 3.82
CA SER A 90 49.21 -38.83 2.89
C SER A 90 49.54 -38.45 1.45
N SER A 91 49.18 -37.24 1.10
CA SER A 91 49.50 -36.75 -0.24
C SER A 91 50.97 -36.76 -0.50
N LEU A 92 51.70 -36.24 0.43
CA LEU A 92 53.14 -36.18 0.29
C LEU A 92 53.77 -37.57 0.25
N ASP A 93 53.24 -38.42 1.03
CA ASP A 93 53.76 -39.79 1.04
C ASP A 93 53.57 -40.49 -0.27
N THR A 94 52.45 -40.24 -0.89
CA THR A 94 52.20 -40.85 -2.19
C THR A 94 53.03 -40.25 -3.26
N SER A 95 53.42 -39.01 -3.09
CA SER A 95 54.26 -38.38 -4.05
C SER A 95 55.75 -38.67 -3.77
#